data_a173c93361c73420e55fc07c60230de3
#
_entry.id   a173c93361c73420e55fc07c60230de3
#
_cell.length_a   1.000
_cell.length_b   1.000
_cell.length_c   1.000
_cell.angle_alpha   90.00
_cell.angle_beta   90.00
_cell.angle_gamma   90.00
#
_symmetry.space_group_name_H-M   'P 1'
#
loop_
_entity.id
_entity.type
_entity.pdbx_description
1 polymer ?
#
loop_
_entity_poly.entity_id
_entity_poly.type
_entity_poly.pdbx_seq_one_letter_code
_entity_poly.pdbx_strand_id
1 'polypeptide(L)'
;MKQKMRKPRGFSLIELLIVVAIILIIAAIAIPNLLRARISANEASAASSIRTSNTGEVSFYSTYPTTGYSVGATGMSALGPPAVTGCPAGGPVVGAACLIDWNLAQATTTATAKSGYYFAVGSTSAAAPFVQYTVGGSAGGFNYSGVRGFCSNEDGVIHANPAWNAAPQTSKAVCSSAAWPQLQ
;
A
#
# COMPACT_ATOMS: atom_id res chain seq x y z
N MET A 1 -21.85 42.72 -51.58
CA MET A 1 -20.55 42.13 -51.23
C MET A 1 -20.68 40.60 -51.14
N LYS A 2 -20.06 39.83 -52.05
CA LYS A 2 -20.12 38.35 -51.98
C LYS A 2 -18.98 37.86 -51.11
N GLN A 3 -19.21 37.34 -49.90
CA GLN A 3 -18.22 36.66 -49.09
C GLN A 3 -17.78 35.39 -49.77
N LYS A 4 -16.51 35.31 -50.13
CA LYS A 4 -15.84 34.12 -50.68
C LYS A 4 -15.65 33.10 -49.59
N MET A 5 -16.52 32.10 -49.47
CA MET A 5 -16.37 30.99 -48.54
C MET A 5 -15.07 30.22 -48.85
N ARG A 6 -14.13 30.20 -47.91
CA ARG A 6 -12.91 29.41 -48.00
C ARG A 6 -13.33 27.94 -47.89
N LYS A 7 -13.00 27.15 -48.91
CA LYS A 7 -13.19 25.67 -48.86
C LYS A 7 -12.35 25.10 -47.70
N PRO A 8 -12.93 24.25 -46.85
CA PRO A 8 -12.18 23.56 -45.83
C PRO A 8 -11.09 22.71 -46.47
N ARG A 9 -9.85 22.82 -46.00
CA ARG A 9 -8.74 21.98 -46.41
C ARG A 9 -8.92 20.61 -45.76
N GLY A 10 -9.03 19.54 -46.55
CA GLY A 10 -9.06 18.17 -46.07
C GLY A 10 -7.68 17.75 -45.54
N PHE A 11 -7.69 16.90 -44.51
CA PHE A 11 -6.46 16.30 -43.93
C PHE A 11 -5.89 15.24 -44.91
N SER A 12 -4.59 15.23 -45.12
CA SER A 12 -3.94 14.21 -45.93
C SER A 12 -3.79 12.91 -45.14
N LEU A 13 -4.04 11.78 -45.79
CA LEU A 13 -3.87 10.45 -45.19
C LEU A 13 -2.42 10.23 -44.73
N ILE A 14 -1.44 10.77 -45.47
CA ILE A 14 -0.02 10.66 -45.07
C ILE A 14 0.34 11.49 -43.84
N GLU A 15 -0.28 12.66 -43.63
CA GLU A 15 -0.10 13.46 -42.42
C GLU A 15 -0.58 12.72 -41.18
N LEU A 16 -1.75 12.04 -41.28
CA LEU A 16 -2.27 11.22 -40.19
C LEU A 16 -1.34 10.04 -39.90
N LEU A 17 -0.85 9.36 -40.94
CA LEU A 17 0.00 8.19 -40.81
C LEU A 17 1.33 8.50 -40.13
N ILE A 18 1.97 9.61 -40.51
CA ILE A 18 3.23 10.04 -39.88
C ILE A 18 3.03 10.38 -38.40
N VAL A 19 1.95 11.09 -38.05
CA VAL A 19 1.65 11.46 -36.67
C VAL A 19 1.42 10.22 -35.80
N VAL A 20 0.63 9.27 -36.28
CA VAL A 20 0.38 8.00 -35.55
C VAL A 20 1.69 7.21 -35.40
N ALA A 21 2.53 7.14 -36.43
CA ALA A 21 3.82 6.44 -36.34
C ALA A 21 4.72 7.03 -35.26
N ILE A 22 4.83 8.37 -35.15
CA ILE A 22 5.63 9.04 -34.13
C ILE A 22 5.06 8.76 -32.72
N ILE A 23 3.73 8.84 -32.56
CA ILE A 23 3.08 8.55 -31.27
C ILE A 23 3.35 7.11 -30.84
N LEU A 24 3.27 6.13 -31.75
CA LEU A 24 3.53 4.72 -31.42
C LEU A 24 4.99 4.48 -31.00
N ILE A 25 5.96 5.13 -31.65
CA ILE A 25 7.38 5.04 -31.25
C ILE A 25 7.59 5.58 -29.84
N ILE A 26 7.03 6.74 -29.52
CA ILE A 26 7.15 7.35 -28.18
C ILE A 26 6.43 6.46 -27.16
N ALA A 27 5.24 5.99 -27.44
CA ALA A 27 4.46 5.13 -26.56
C ALA A 27 5.18 3.80 -26.25
N ALA A 28 5.82 3.18 -27.23
CA ALA A 28 6.56 1.93 -27.06
C ALA A 28 7.69 2.04 -26.01
N ILE A 29 8.32 3.21 -25.87
CA ILE A 29 9.37 3.46 -24.88
C ILE A 29 8.77 3.94 -23.55
N ALA A 30 7.73 4.78 -23.59
CA ALA A 30 7.16 5.42 -22.44
C ALA A 30 6.34 4.49 -21.54
N ILE A 31 5.54 3.58 -22.13
CA ILE A 31 4.63 2.70 -21.37
C ILE A 31 5.38 1.78 -20.40
N PRO A 32 6.41 1.00 -20.80
CA PRO A 32 7.13 0.13 -19.87
C PRO A 32 7.87 0.89 -18.79
N ASN A 33 8.39 2.09 -19.09
CA ASN A 33 9.05 2.93 -18.11
C ASN A 33 8.06 3.50 -17.07
N LEU A 34 6.87 3.91 -17.51
CA LEU A 34 5.80 4.38 -16.63
C LEU A 34 5.34 3.29 -15.68
N LEU A 35 5.18 2.05 -16.17
CA LEU A 35 4.78 0.91 -15.33
C LEU A 35 5.80 0.64 -14.23
N ARG A 36 7.09 0.63 -14.55
CA ARG A 36 8.16 0.46 -13.55
C ARG A 36 8.19 1.59 -12.52
N ALA A 37 8.02 2.83 -12.97
CA ALA A 37 7.96 3.99 -12.09
C ALA A 37 6.76 3.91 -11.14
N ARG A 38 5.59 3.46 -11.64
CA ARG A 38 4.38 3.23 -10.82
C ARG A 38 4.60 2.15 -9.77
N ILE A 39 5.20 1.02 -10.13
CA ILE A 39 5.53 -0.06 -9.21
C ILE A 39 6.46 0.47 -8.10
N SER A 40 7.53 1.17 -8.45
CA SER A 40 8.47 1.74 -7.47
C SER A 40 7.80 2.74 -6.53
N ALA A 41 6.91 3.60 -7.04
CA ALA A 41 6.14 4.53 -6.22
C ALA A 41 5.18 3.83 -5.24
N ASN A 42 4.50 2.77 -5.69
CA ASN A 42 3.63 1.96 -4.86
C ASN A 42 4.41 1.25 -3.74
N GLU A 43 5.58 0.70 -4.06
CA GLU A 43 6.46 0.04 -3.09
C GLU A 43 6.99 1.03 -2.04
N ALA A 44 7.38 2.23 -2.44
CA ALA A 44 7.78 3.28 -1.50
C ALA A 44 6.62 3.71 -0.59
N SER A 45 5.39 3.82 -1.15
CA SER A 45 4.17 4.08 -0.39
C SER A 45 3.86 2.96 0.61
N ALA A 46 4.08 1.69 0.22
CA ALA A 46 3.88 0.53 1.09
C ALA A 46 4.87 0.54 2.27
N ALA A 47 6.16 0.78 2.02
CA ALA A 47 7.16 0.89 3.06
C ALA A 47 6.84 2.04 4.05
N SER A 48 6.38 3.19 3.54
CA SER A 48 5.91 4.30 4.38
C SER A 48 4.68 3.90 5.21
N SER A 49 3.74 3.17 4.63
CA SER A 49 2.54 2.68 5.34
C SER A 49 2.90 1.73 6.48
N ILE A 50 3.90 0.86 6.30
CA ILE A 50 4.41 0.00 7.38
C ILE A 50 5.03 0.82 8.52
N ARG A 51 5.81 1.88 8.21
CA ARG A 51 6.34 2.78 9.26
C ARG A 51 5.21 3.45 10.04
N THR A 52 4.18 3.93 9.36
CA THR A 52 3.01 4.53 9.99
C THR A 52 2.31 3.51 10.89
N SER A 53 2.16 2.26 10.44
CA SER A 53 1.57 1.19 11.23
C SER A 53 2.41 0.85 12.46
N ASN A 54 3.73 0.77 12.35
CA ASN A 54 4.63 0.57 13.49
C ASN A 54 4.45 1.67 14.54
N THR A 55 4.42 2.94 14.12
CA THR A 55 4.16 4.06 15.05
C THR A 55 2.79 3.94 15.69
N GLY A 56 1.77 3.54 14.92
CA GLY A 56 0.43 3.26 15.43
C GLY A 56 0.41 2.14 16.47
N GLU A 57 1.10 1.04 16.22
CA GLU A 57 1.21 -0.10 17.14
C GLU A 57 1.86 0.28 18.48
N VAL A 58 2.97 1.01 18.44
CA VAL A 58 3.65 1.49 19.65
C VAL A 58 2.74 2.44 20.47
N SER A 59 2.03 3.33 19.78
CA SER A 59 1.07 4.24 20.42
C SER A 59 -0.13 3.47 20.99
N PHE A 60 -0.60 2.47 20.29
CA PHE A 60 -1.70 1.58 20.73
C PHE A 60 -1.30 0.81 21.98
N TYR A 61 -0.12 0.20 22.01
CA TYR A 61 0.42 -0.52 23.16
C TYR A 61 0.51 0.38 24.42
N SER A 62 0.98 1.61 24.25
CA SER A 62 1.10 2.56 25.36
C SER A 62 -0.26 3.02 25.91
N THR A 63 -1.28 3.08 25.05
CA THR A 63 -2.64 3.52 25.42
C THR A 63 -3.46 2.37 26.01
N TYR A 64 -3.27 1.16 25.55
CA TYR A 64 -4.04 -0.04 25.91
C TYR A 64 -3.14 -1.18 26.42
N PRO A 65 -2.41 -1.00 27.55
CA PRO A 65 -1.40 -1.97 28.02
C PRO A 65 -1.98 -3.34 28.40
N THR A 66 -3.26 -3.40 28.76
CA THR A 66 -3.95 -4.66 29.05
C THR A 66 -4.29 -5.47 27.80
N THR A 67 -4.43 -4.83 26.67
CA THR A 67 -4.66 -5.44 25.35
C THR A 67 -3.34 -5.79 24.68
N GLY A 68 -2.32 -4.95 24.84
CA GLY A 68 -1.06 -5.05 24.11
C GLY A 68 -1.15 -4.42 22.70
N TYR A 69 -0.48 -5.00 21.72
CA TYR A 69 -0.54 -4.57 20.32
C TYR A 69 -1.88 -4.90 19.67
N SER A 70 -2.23 -4.18 18.57
CA SER A 70 -3.50 -4.35 17.84
C SER A 70 -3.48 -5.56 16.93
N VAL A 71 -3.50 -6.76 17.46
CA VAL A 71 -3.39 -8.00 16.68
C VAL A 71 -4.70 -8.80 16.66
N GLY A 72 -4.76 -9.82 15.83
CA GLY A 72 -5.92 -10.70 15.72
C GLY A 72 -6.94 -10.22 14.69
N ALA A 73 -8.22 -10.48 14.93
CA ALA A 73 -9.29 -10.24 13.96
C ALA A 73 -9.51 -8.75 13.61
N THR A 74 -9.14 -7.85 14.52
CA THR A 74 -9.26 -6.39 14.33
C THR A 74 -7.98 -5.74 13.82
N GLY A 75 -6.81 -6.29 14.14
CA GLY A 75 -5.49 -5.92 13.63
C GLY A 75 -5.37 -4.49 13.13
N MET A 76 -5.06 -4.34 11.87
CA MET A 76 -4.88 -3.05 11.19
C MET A 76 -6.08 -2.11 11.32
N SER A 77 -7.32 -2.64 11.26
CA SER A 77 -8.54 -1.81 11.34
C SER A 77 -8.75 -1.18 12.73
N ALA A 78 -8.25 -1.81 13.79
CA ALA A 78 -8.33 -1.26 15.14
C ALA A 78 -7.46 -0.02 15.36
N LEU A 79 -6.38 0.14 14.58
CA LEU A 79 -5.52 1.32 14.64
C LEU A 79 -6.18 2.58 14.05
N GLY A 80 -7.12 2.41 13.14
CA GLY A 80 -7.78 3.52 12.46
C GLY A 80 -9.11 3.93 13.07
N PRO A 81 -9.80 4.88 12.45
CA PRO A 81 -11.16 5.22 12.80
C PRO A 81 -12.14 4.13 12.34
N PRO A 82 -13.33 3.99 12.97
CA PRO A 82 -14.31 2.96 12.64
C PRO A 82 -15.09 3.27 11.36
N ALA A 83 -15.05 4.51 10.90
CA ALA A 83 -15.72 4.98 9.69
C ALA A 83 -14.93 6.09 9.01
N VAL A 84 -15.21 6.32 7.72
CA VAL A 84 -14.62 7.41 6.93
C VAL A 84 -14.92 8.80 7.51
N THR A 85 -16.00 8.92 8.29
CA THR A 85 -16.40 10.17 8.98
C THR A 85 -15.49 10.56 10.14
N GLY A 86 -14.54 9.69 10.52
CA GLY A 86 -13.53 9.98 11.55
C GLY A 86 -13.70 9.21 12.84
N CYS A 87 -13.09 9.72 13.88
CA CYS A 87 -13.05 9.09 15.19
C CYS A 87 -14.39 9.22 15.94
N PRO A 88 -14.70 8.28 16.86
CA PRO A 88 -15.90 8.35 17.69
C PRO A 88 -15.96 9.65 18.50
N ALA A 89 -17.13 10.23 18.65
CA ALA A 89 -17.35 11.44 19.46
C ALA A 89 -16.95 11.27 20.95
N GLY A 90 -16.97 10.02 21.45
CA GLY A 90 -16.51 9.65 22.79
C GLY A 90 -14.98 9.46 22.92
N GLY A 91 -14.22 9.70 21.87
CA GLY A 91 -12.78 9.49 21.81
C GLY A 91 -12.35 8.10 21.32
N PRO A 92 -11.03 7.85 21.20
CA PRO A 92 -10.47 6.59 20.77
C PRO A 92 -10.83 5.42 21.71
N VAL A 93 -11.09 4.25 21.12
CA VAL A 93 -11.35 3.00 21.85
C VAL A 93 -10.51 1.86 21.24
N VAL A 94 -10.38 0.74 21.95
CA VAL A 94 -9.54 -0.41 21.53
C VAL A 94 -9.83 -0.88 20.10
N GLY A 95 -11.08 -0.86 19.65
CA GLY A 95 -11.45 -1.26 18.28
C GLY A 95 -11.41 -0.12 17.25
N ALA A 96 -11.07 1.11 17.66
CA ALA A 96 -11.06 2.32 16.82
C ALA A 96 -10.14 3.37 17.43
N ALA A 97 -8.83 3.09 17.44
CA ALA A 97 -7.84 3.88 18.16
C ALA A 97 -7.47 5.20 17.47
N CYS A 98 -7.85 5.38 16.21
CA CYS A 98 -7.61 6.63 15.46
C CYS A 98 -6.12 7.06 15.36
N LEU A 99 -5.23 6.10 15.29
CA LEU A 99 -3.78 6.32 15.24
C LEU A 99 -3.23 6.35 13.81
N ILE A 100 -4.00 5.78 12.86
CA ILE A 100 -3.68 5.80 11.43
C ILE A 100 -4.88 6.28 10.62
N ASP A 101 -4.66 6.64 9.36
CA ASP A 101 -5.74 7.09 8.47
C ASP A 101 -6.71 5.96 8.08
N TRP A 102 -7.95 6.32 7.74
CA TRP A 102 -9.00 5.39 7.33
C TRP A 102 -8.56 4.49 6.16
N ASN A 103 -7.93 5.07 5.12
CA ASN A 103 -7.56 4.31 3.93
C ASN A 103 -6.53 3.22 4.25
N LEU A 104 -5.58 3.51 5.15
CA LEU A 104 -4.61 2.53 5.60
C LEU A 104 -5.25 1.47 6.51
N ALA A 105 -6.12 1.87 7.43
CA ALA A 105 -6.83 0.96 8.33
C ALA A 105 -7.71 -0.06 7.58
N GLN A 106 -8.30 0.35 6.46
CA GLN A 106 -9.15 -0.51 5.62
C GLN A 106 -8.39 -1.29 4.56
N ALA A 107 -7.11 -0.98 4.32
CA ALA A 107 -6.29 -1.64 3.31
C ALA A 107 -5.89 -3.07 3.73
N THR A 108 -6.86 -3.92 4.08
CA THR A 108 -6.66 -5.28 4.59
C THR A 108 -6.92 -6.38 3.55
N THR A 109 -7.43 -6.00 2.39
CA THR A 109 -7.71 -6.91 1.27
C THR A 109 -7.22 -6.32 -0.05
N THR A 110 -7.13 -7.15 -1.08
CA THR A 110 -6.77 -6.69 -2.43
C THR A 110 -7.77 -5.69 -3.00
N ALA A 111 -9.06 -5.79 -2.62
CA ALA A 111 -10.12 -4.87 -3.06
C ALA A 111 -10.03 -3.48 -2.42
N THR A 112 -9.48 -3.39 -1.20
CA THR A 112 -9.34 -2.15 -0.44
C THR A 112 -7.90 -1.64 -0.41
N ALA A 113 -7.03 -2.18 -1.26
CA ALA A 113 -5.60 -1.89 -1.30
C ALA A 113 -5.29 -0.38 -1.41
N LYS A 114 -4.38 0.12 -0.57
CA LYS A 114 -3.85 1.48 -0.61
C LYS A 114 -2.60 1.51 -1.49
N SER A 115 -2.60 2.33 -2.54
CA SER A 115 -1.50 2.38 -3.53
C SER A 115 -1.14 0.99 -4.07
N GLY A 116 -2.15 0.14 -4.29
CA GLY A 116 -1.96 -1.22 -4.79
C GLY A 116 -1.38 -2.23 -3.80
N TYR A 117 -1.25 -1.88 -2.51
CA TYR A 117 -0.82 -2.76 -1.43
C TYR A 117 -1.89 -2.95 -0.37
N TYR A 118 -1.98 -4.14 0.20
CA TYR A 118 -2.81 -4.44 1.35
C TYR A 118 -1.97 -5.00 2.49
N PHE A 119 -2.46 -4.83 3.72
CA PHE A 119 -1.67 -5.02 4.94
C PHE A 119 -2.38 -5.92 5.93
N ALA A 120 -1.60 -6.60 6.76
CA ALA A 120 -2.13 -7.37 7.88
C ALA A 120 -1.19 -7.24 9.08
N VAL A 121 -1.76 -7.36 10.27
CA VAL A 121 -1.02 -7.42 11.52
C VAL A 121 -1.28 -8.80 12.15
N GLY A 122 -0.21 -9.45 12.60
CA GLY A 122 -0.26 -10.71 13.31
C GLY A 122 0.56 -10.70 14.58
N SER A 123 0.36 -11.69 15.44
CA SER A 123 1.14 -11.94 16.64
C SER A 123 1.45 -13.42 16.77
N THR A 124 2.55 -13.73 17.44
CA THR A 124 2.86 -15.09 17.91
C THR A 124 2.23 -15.40 19.26
N SER A 125 1.73 -14.39 19.99
CA SER A 125 1.01 -14.59 21.25
C SER A 125 -0.40 -15.12 20.99
N ALA A 126 -0.82 -16.15 21.74
CA ALA A 126 -2.15 -16.75 21.60
C ALA A 126 -3.24 -15.96 22.33
N ALA A 127 -2.90 -15.08 23.26
CA ALA A 127 -3.84 -14.31 24.07
C ALA A 127 -3.24 -12.94 24.49
N ALA A 128 -4.12 -12.01 24.85
CA ALA A 128 -3.73 -10.71 25.42
C ALA A 128 -3.08 -10.87 26.81
N PRO A 129 -2.17 -9.96 27.21
CA PRO A 129 -1.69 -8.85 26.38
C PRO A 129 -0.76 -9.32 25.26
N PHE A 130 -1.00 -8.81 24.04
CA PHE A 130 -0.16 -9.13 22.89
C PHE A 130 1.13 -8.30 22.97
N VAL A 131 2.23 -8.95 23.33
CA VAL A 131 3.55 -8.31 23.54
C VAL A 131 4.44 -8.32 22.30
N GLN A 132 3.98 -8.96 21.22
CA GLN A 132 4.68 -9.02 19.94
C GLN A 132 3.71 -8.77 18.81
N TYR A 133 4.17 -8.13 17.76
CA TYR A 133 3.42 -7.98 16.52
C TYR A 133 4.34 -8.14 15.29
N THR A 134 3.73 -8.43 14.17
CA THR A 134 4.37 -8.34 12.86
C THR A 134 3.37 -7.70 11.91
N VAL A 135 3.73 -6.57 11.36
CA VAL A 135 2.99 -5.92 10.29
C VAL A 135 3.56 -6.37 8.96
N GLY A 136 2.72 -6.83 8.07
CA GLY A 136 3.09 -7.20 6.70
C GLY A 136 2.32 -6.43 5.66
N GLY A 137 2.94 -6.21 4.50
CA GLY A 137 2.33 -5.62 3.32
C GLY A 137 2.65 -6.42 2.07
N SER A 138 1.63 -6.67 1.24
CA SER A 138 1.77 -7.39 -0.01
C SER A 138 1.08 -6.67 -1.16
N ALA A 139 1.62 -6.82 -2.39
CA ALA A 139 1.03 -6.26 -3.58
C ALA A 139 -0.32 -6.93 -3.87
N GLY A 140 -1.35 -6.12 -4.14
CA GLY A 140 -2.67 -6.61 -4.54
C GLY A 140 -2.69 -7.23 -5.94
N GLY A 141 -1.71 -6.86 -6.79
CA GLY A 141 -1.47 -7.45 -8.10
C GLY A 141 0.02 -7.58 -8.34
N PHE A 142 0.55 -8.80 -8.25
CA PHE A 142 1.96 -9.07 -8.52
C PHE A 142 2.36 -8.64 -9.94
N ASN A 143 3.50 -7.95 -10.08
CA ASN A 143 3.98 -7.32 -11.32
C ASN A 143 3.14 -6.16 -11.88
N TYR A 144 2.02 -5.79 -11.25
CA TYR A 144 1.18 -4.65 -11.64
C TYR A 144 1.22 -3.52 -10.63
N SER A 145 0.99 -3.84 -9.36
CA SER A 145 1.03 -2.87 -8.27
C SER A 145 2.36 -2.88 -7.52
N GLY A 146 3.06 -4.01 -7.52
CA GLY A 146 4.35 -4.20 -6.88
C GLY A 146 4.93 -5.58 -7.15
N VAL A 147 6.18 -5.78 -6.78
CA VAL A 147 6.91 -7.06 -6.84
C VAL A 147 7.36 -7.48 -5.45
N ARG A 148 7.75 -6.52 -4.60
CA ARG A 148 8.26 -6.77 -3.27
C ARG A 148 7.13 -6.89 -2.24
N GLY A 149 7.28 -7.82 -1.29
CA GLY A 149 6.54 -7.80 -0.03
C GLY A 149 7.36 -7.10 1.03
N PHE A 150 6.68 -6.53 2.02
CA PHE A 150 7.31 -5.83 3.14
C PHE A 150 6.81 -6.39 4.45
N CYS A 151 7.65 -6.43 5.48
CA CYS A 151 7.23 -6.70 6.84
C CYS A 151 8.11 -5.96 7.85
N SER A 152 7.58 -5.80 9.05
CA SER A 152 8.29 -5.22 10.18
C SER A 152 7.73 -5.80 11.48
N ASN A 153 8.56 -5.84 12.50
CA ASN A 153 8.22 -6.31 13.84
C ASN A 153 8.34 -5.16 14.84
N GLU A 154 8.27 -5.47 16.13
CA GLU A 154 8.45 -4.53 17.23
C GLU A 154 9.83 -3.86 17.28
N ASP A 155 10.82 -4.36 16.53
CA ASP A 155 12.12 -3.70 16.36
C ASP A 155 12.07 -2.46 15.45
N GLY A 156 10.93 -2.28 14.73
CA GLY A 156 10.71 -1.16 13.81
C GLY A 156 11.50 -1.26 12.51
N VAL A 157 12.31 -2.30 12.32
CA VAL A 157 13.11 -2.52 11.12
C VAL A 157 12.21 -3.06 10.01
N ILE A 158 12.29 -2.45 8.82
CA ILE A 158 11.55 -2.93 7.66
C ILE A 158 12.39 -3.94 6.90
N HIS A 159 11.80 -5.09 6.68
CA HIS A 159 12.34 -6.16 5.85
C HIS A 159 11.56 -6.24 4.52
N ALA A 160 12.24 -6.61 3.44
CA ALA A 160 11.61 -6.73 2.13
C ALA A 160 11.98 -8.05 1.46
N ASN A 161 10.97 -8.76 0.96
CA ASN A 161 11.21 -9.90 0.08
C ASN A 161 11.13 -9.42 -1.38
N PRO A 162 12.17 -9.65 -2.20
CA PRO A 162 12.27 -9.08 -3.54
C PRO A 162 11.28 -9.64 -4.57
N ALA A 163 10.63 -10.78 -4.27
CA ALA A 163 9.66 -11.42 -5.19
C ALA A 163 8.56 -12.13 -4.37
N TRP A 164 7.70 -11.34 -3.72
CA TRP A 164 6.65 -11.86 -2.83
C TRP A 164 5.28 -11.83 -3.52
N ASN A 165 4.74 -13.01 -3.82
CA ASN A 165 3.42 -13.19 -4.44
C ASN A 165 2.51 -14.03 -3.53
N ALA A 166 2.34 -13.60 -2.29
CA ALA A 166 1.48 -14.24 -1.31
C ALA A 166 0.82 -13.18 -0.39
N ALA A 167 0.01 -13.62 0.55
CA ALA A 167 -0.59 -12.76 1.56
C ALA A 167 0.47 -11.98 2.36
N PRO A 168 0.10 -10.85 3.00
CA PRO A 168 1.01 -10.11 3.87
C PRO A 168 1.66 -11.02 4.92
N GLN A 169 2.98 -10.87 5.10
CA GLN A 169 3.70 -11.68 6.07
C GLN A 169 3.42 -11.22 7.49
N THR A 170 2.85 -12.09 8.31
CA THR A 170 2.48 -11.80 9.70
C THR A 170 3.22 -12.66 10.72
N SER A 171 4.19 -13.47 10.27
CA SER A 171 5.03 -14.29 11.15
C SER A 171 6.36 -13.60 11.41
N LYS A 172 6.67 -13.32 12.67
CA LYS A 172 7.94 -12.72 13.10
C LYS A 172 9.15 -13.55 12.65
N ALA A 173 9.10 -14.87 12.86
CA ALA A 173 10.20 -15.76 12.51
C ALA A 173 10.53 -15.73 11.00
N VAL A 174 9.51 -15.61 10.15
CA VAL A 174 9.70 -15.51 8.70
C VAL A 174 10.18 -14.11 8.31
N CYS A 175 9.58 -13.05 8.87
CA CYS A 175 9.97 -11.67 8.61
C CYS A 175 11.45 -11.41 8.95
N SER A 176 11.94 -11.96 10.05
CA SER A 176 13.35 -11.82 10.47
C SER A 176 14.30 -12.84 9.83
N SER A 177 13.84 -13.63 8.87
CA SER A 177 14.66 -14.65 8.20
C SER A 177 15.52 -14.04 7.07
N ALA A 178 16.52 -14.79 6.62
CA ALA A 178 17.39 -14.39 5.51
C ALA A 178 16.65 -14.17 4.17
N ALA A 179 15.43 -14.74 4.01
CA ALA A 179 14.58 -14.51 2.84
C ALA A 179 13.95 -13.09 2.82
N TRP A 180 14.04 -12.38 3.94
CA TRP A 180 13.54 -11.02 4.13
C TRP A 180 14.65 -10.10 4.63
N PRO A 181 15.60 -9.70 3.76
CA PRO A 181 16.67 -8.79 4.14
C PRO A 181 16.11 -7.43 4.57
N GLN A 182 16.87 -6.72 5.39
CA GLN A 182 16.53 -5.36 5.80
C GLN A 182 16.49 -4.42 4.58
N LEU A 183 15.48 -3.55 4.55
CA LEU A 183 15.37 -2.51 3.55
C LEU A 183 16.40 -1.41 3.88
N GLN A 184 17.38 -1.26 2.99
CA GLN A 184 18.39 -0.20 3.06
C GLN A 184 17.90 1.11 2.49
#